data_18d01984f1af88fd89f1fea2ae131794
#
_entry.id   18d01984f1af88fd89f1fea2ae131794
#
_cell.length_a   1.000
_cell.length_b   1.000
_cell.length_c   1.000
_cell.angle_alpha   90.00
_cell.angle_beta   90.00
_cell.angle_gamma   90.00
#
_symmetry.space_group_name_H-M   'P 1'
#
loop_
_entity.id
_entity.type
_entity.pdbx_description
1 polymer ?
#
loop_
_entity_poly.entity_id
_entity_poly.type
_entity_poly.pdbx_seq_one_letter_code
_entity_poly.pdbx_strand_id
1 'polypeptide(L)'
;MTLRIELPDDFEMKKDDEIIIRFHSKAGQYGYSVITKTQDEKEKQEKTCRNRDVTFCDYAEKIRQRLVDNYQYRTADINLCAMKSFMKFRKQQDILLYELDELVVGAYESYLKHQGLTLNTISFYMRRLRAIYNCAVKELAIPDRKPFATAFTRTTKTCKRAISQKAIRQLAQLKLETYNRQLARDLFLFSYYTRGMSFVDIACLEKSNIRNGYLIYKRRKTGQELKIAWRQSMQDIVDRYPSLDGKHLLGILDNHAEKSLRQQRHYRQCLINKTLKKLSRLIDIDITLTMYVARHSWATNAKEKNVPVSVISDSMGHNSEKTTQIYLKSINADQIDQTNDILINAITE
;
A
#
# COMPACT_ATOMS: atom_id res chain seq x y z
N MET A 1 20.61 13.77 46.13
CA MET A 1 19.52 12.84 46.38
C MET A 1 20.16 11.50 46.66
N THR A 2 20.08 11.00 47.92
CA THR A 2 20.70 9.72 48.29
C THR A 2 19.60 8.64 48.17
N LEU A 3 19.82 7.64 47.38
CA LEU A 3 18.90 6.52 47.21
C LEU A 3 19.38 5.42 48.17
N ARG A 4 18.56 5.05 49.14
CA ARG A 4 18.83 3.92 50.03
C ARG A 4 18.02 2.73 49.53
N ILE A 5 18.68 1.66 49.22
CA ILE A 5 18.05 0.42 48.74
C ILE A 5 18.26 -0.65 49.80
N GLU A 6 17.18 -1.19 50.32
CA GLU A 6 17.23 -2.32 51.24
C GLU A 6 17.12 -3.59 50.41
N LEU A 7 18.11 -4.46 50.54
CA LEU A 7 18.09 -5.79 49.88
C LEU A 7 17.31 -6.77 50.78
N PRO A 8 16.64 -7.76 50.18
CA PRO A 8 15.96 -8.82 50.95
C PRO A 8 16.95 -9.55 51.88
N ASP A 9 16.47 -10.00 53.02
CA ASP A 9 17.30 -10.66 54.06
C ASP A 9 17.92 -12.01 53.55
N ASP A 10 17.38 -12.60 52.51
CA ASP A 10 17.87 -13.82 51.84
C ASP A 10 18.80 -13.56 50.67
N PHE A 11 19.25 -12.33 50.48
CA PHE A 11 20.04 -11.92 49.34
C PHE A 11 21.54 -12.29 49.57
N GLU A 12 22.00 -13.41 49.01
CA GLU A 12 23.40 -13.82 49.02
C GLU A 12 24.15 -13.34 47.76
N MET A 13 25.25 -12.63 47.94
CA MET A 13 26.20 -12.24 46.91
C MET A 13 27.44 -13.11 46.87
N LYS A 14 27.86 -13.55 45.71
CA LYS A 14 29.18 -14.10 45.44
C LYS A 14 30.14 -13.01 44.95
N LYS A 15 31.45 -13.22 45.11
CA LYS A 15 32.51 -12.22 44.91
C LYS A 15 32.50 -11.49 43.55
N ASP A 16 31.87 -12.07 42.51
CA ASP A 16 31.83 -11.56 41.13
C ASP A 16 30.40 -11.26 40.64
N ASP A 17 29.42 -11.21 41.53
CA ASP A 17 28.03 -10.92 41.15
C ASP A 17 27.83 -9.40 40.96
N GLU A 18 27.23 -9.03 39.82
CA GLU A 18 26.76 -7.69 39.58
C GLU A 18 25.28 -7.53 39.96
N ILE A 19 24.94 -6.46 40.67
CA ILE A 19 23.54 -6.14 40.99
C ILE A 19 22.98 -5.25 39.89
N ILE A 20 21.86 -5.70 39.27
CA ILE A 20 21.10 -4.92 38.31
C ILE A 20 19.84 -4.39 38.99
N ILE A 21 19.72 -3.05 39.08
CA ILE A 21 18.56 -2.39 39.63
C ILE A 21 17.69 -1.89 38.47
N ARG A 22 16.49 -2.41 38.35
CA ARG A 22 15.53 -1.96 37.34
C ARG A 22 14.46 -1.08 37.96
N PHE A 23 14.33 0.15 37.47
CA PHE A 23 13.25 1.05 37.83
C PHE A 23 12.08 0.85 36.86
N HIS A 24 10.88 0.77 37.37
CA HIS A 24 9.67 0.68 36.58
C HIS A 24 8.59 1.61 37.12
N SER A 25 7.77 2.11 36.22
CA SER A 25 6.63 2.96 36.54
C SER A 25 5.38 2.36 35.89
N LYS A 26 4.31 2.21 36.66
CA LYS A 26 3.01 1.76 36.15
C LYS A 26 1.93 2.60 36.84
N ALA A 27 1.12 3.29 36.02
CA ALA A 27 -0.01 4.11 36.51
C ALA A 27 0.33 5.12 37.62
N GLY A 28 1.49 5.79 37.53
CA GLY A 28 1.90 6.80 38.50
C GLY A 28 2.57 6.25 39.78
N GLN A 29 2.69 4.95 39.94
CA GLN A 29 3.47 4.30 40.96
C GLN A 29 4.86 3.95 40.44
N TYR A 30 5.88 4.29 41.19
CA TYR A 30 7.29 3.99 40.91
C TYR A 30 7.73 2.82 41.77
N GLY A 31 8.32 1.83 41.15
CA GLY A 31 8.89 0.68 41.81
C GLY A 31 10.29 0.38 41.29
N TYR A 32 11.00 -0.47 42.01
CA TYR A 32 12.29 -1.01 41.55
C TYR A 32 12.31 -2.51 41.81
N SER A 33 13.07 -3.24 40.98
CA SER A 33 13.41 -4.64 41.22
C SER A 33 14.92 -4.79 41.22
N VAL A 34 15.43 -5.59 42.15
CA VAL A 34 16.86 -5.91 42.29
C VAL A 34 17.04 -7.35 41.79
N ILE A 35 17.92 -7.55 40.82
CA ILE A 35 18.21 -8.85 40.26
C ILE A 35 19.72 -9.05 40.18
N THR A 36 20.18 -10.27 40.44
CA THR A 36 21.58 -10.64 40.18
C THR A 36 21.79 -10.89 38.68
N LYS A 37 23.00 -10.69 38.18
CA LYS A 37 23.35 -10.96 36.78
C LYS A 37 22.99 -12.38 36.35
N THR A 38 23.17 -13.34 37.23
CA THR A 38 22.78 -14.76 37.03
C THR A 38 21.28 -14.93 36.87
N GLN A 39 20.46 -14.16 37.58
CA GLN A 39 18.99 -14.18 37.42
C GLN A 39 18.55 -13.52 36.12
N ASP A 40 19.20 -12.39 35.76
CA ASP A 40 18.92 -11.69 34.50
C ASP A 40 19.27 -12.57 33.27
N GLU A 41 20.36 -13.33 33.35
CA GLU A 41 20.75 -14.30 32.32
C GLU A 41 19.75 -15.48 32.24
N LYS A 42 19.30 -15.99 33.38
CA LYS A 42 18.27 -17.04 33.44
C LYS A 42 16.94 -16.54 32.89
N GLU A 43 16.48 -15.35 33.27
CA GLU A 43 15.26 -14.75 32.72
C GLU A 43 15.36 -14.51 31.19
N LYS A 44 16.54 -14.08 30.73
CA LYS A 44 16.80 -13.92 29.28
C LYS A 44 16.80 -15.27 28.57
N GLN A 45 17.41 -16.31 29.16
CA GLN A 45 17.39 -17.67 28.62
C GLN A 45 16.01 -18.28 28.62
N GLU A 46 15.22 -18.13 29.69
CA GLU A 46 13.83 -18.59 29.74
C GLU A 46 12.92 -17.87 28.72
N LYS A 47 13.05 -16.54 28.59
CA LYS A 47 12.35 -15.80 27.55
C LYS A 47 12.77 -16.23 26.15
N THR A 48 14.06 -16.50 25.94
CA THR A 48 14.58 -17.00 24.67
C THR A 48 14.07 -18.42 24.38
N CYS A 49 13.97 -19.29 25.39
CA CYS A 49 13.39 -20.62 25.24
C CYS A 49 11.90 -20.57 24.91
N ARG A 50 11.09 -19.79 25.65
CA ARG A 50 9.65 -19.61 25.37
C ARG A 50 9.39 -19.00 23.99
N ASN A 51 10.25 -18.14 23.51
CA ASN A 51 10.12 -17.51 22.19
C ASN A 51 10.56 -18.43 21.04
N ARG A 52 11.24 -19.54 21.32
CA ARG A 52 11.63 -20.53 20.29
C ARG A 52 10.44 -21.34 19.78
N ASP A 53 9.40 -21.51 20.58
CA ASP A 53 8.22 -22.31 20.22
C ASP A 53 7.18 -21.53 19.41
N VAL A 54 7.46 -20.26 19.10
CA VAL A 54 6.54 -19.41 18.31
C VAL A 54 6.64 -19.77 16.84
N THR A 55 5.50 -20.13 16.24
CA THR A 55 5.42 -20.42 14.82
C THR A 55 5.31 -19.13 13.98
N PHE A 56 5.64 -19.24 12.70
CA PHE A 56 5.56 -18.12 11.78
C PHE A 56 4.12 -17.63 11.61
N CYS A 57 3.14 -18.54 11.51
CA CYS A 57 1.74 -18.17 11.33
C CYS A 57 1.11 -17.55 12.57
N ASP A 58 1.40 -18.07 13.75
CA ASP A 58 0.91 -17.50 15.01
C ASP A 58 1.39 -16.05 15.16
N TYR A 59 2.67 -15.83 14.88
CA TYR A 59 3.22 -14.48 14.93
C TYR A 59 2.65 -13.56 13.85
N ALA A 60 2.51 -14.07 12.62
CA ALA A 60 1.92 -13.32 11.51
C ALA A 60 0.45 -12.92 11.81
N GLU A 61 -0.30 -13.81 12.45
CA GLU A 61 -1.68 -13.52 12.86
C GLU A 61 -1.73 -12.46 13.98
N LYS A 62 -0.80 -12.51 14.93
CA LYS A 62 -0.65 -11.45 15.95
C LYS A 62 -0.37 -10.08 15.33
N ILE A 63 0.53 -10.01 14.34
CA ILE A 63 0.78 -8.78 13.58
C ILE A 63 -0.45 -8.35 12.81
N ARG A 64 -1.17 -9.29 12.18
CA ARG A 64 -2.41 -8.98 11.44
C ARG A 64 -3.46 -8.37 12.36
N GLN A 65 -3.67 -8.94 13.55
CA GLN A 65 -4.65 -8.42 14.50
C GLN A 65 -4.29 -7.01 14.97
N ARG A 66 -3.03 -6.74 15.31
CA ARG A 66 -2.56 -5.38 15.65
C ARG A 66 -2.82 -4.37 14.53
N LEU A 67 -2.65 -4.79 13.27
CA LEU A 67 -2.95 -3.92 12.13
C LEU A 67 -4.45 -3.66 11.99
N VAL A 68 -5.30 -4.64 12.28
CA VAL A 68 -6.77 -4.48 12.30
C VAL A 68 -7.20 -3.53 13.40
N ASP A 69 -6.66 -3.68 14.60
CA ASP A 69 -6.95 -2.83 15.76
C ASP A 69 -6.54 -1.36 15.50
N ASN A 70 -5.47 -1.17 14.73
CA ASN A 70 -4.99 0.15 14.27
C ASN A 70 -5.67 0.63 12.96
N TYR A 71 -6.79 0.03 12.55
CA TYR A 71 -7.53 0.37 11.32
C TYR A 71 -6.71 0.26 10.02
N GLN A 72 -5.56 -0.43 10.04
CA GLN A 72 -4.70 -0.65 8.88
C GLN A 72 -5.10 -1.89 8.07
N TYR A 73 -6.38 -2.04 7.82
CA TYR A 73 -6.99 -3.22 7.18
C TYR A 73 -6.31 -3.65 5.88
N ARG A 74 -5.91 -2.69 5.02
CA ARG A 74 -5.27 -3.03 3.74
C ARG A 74 -3.94 -3.73 3.93
N THR A 75 -3.15 -3.28 4.91
CA THR A 75 -1.86 -3.92 5.25
C THR A 75 -2.08 -5.29 5.87
N ALA A 76 -3.10 -5.43 6.73
CA ALA A 76 -3.51 -6.70 7.30
C ALA A 76 -3.90 -7.72 6.21
N ASP A 77 -4.73 -7.32 5.24
CA ASP A 77 -5.13 -8.17 4.10
C ASP A 77 -3.93 -8.60 3.24
N ILE A 78 -2.99 -7.71 3.02
CA ILE A 78 -1.77 -7.96 2.25
C ILE A 78 -0.88 -8.98 2.96
N ASN A 79 -0.69 -8.85 4.29
CA ASN A 79 0.06 -9.80 5.08
C ASN A 79 -0.61 -11.17 5.09
N LEU A 80 -1.94 -11.20 5.27
CA LEU A 80 -2.71 -12.45 5.19
C LEU A 80 -2.57 -13.14 3.82
N CYS A 81 -2.59 -12.38 2.73
CA CYS A 81 -2.40 -12.92 1.38
C CYS A 81 -1.01 -13.59 1.23
N ALA A 82 0.04 -12.92 1.72
CA ALA A 82 1.40 -13.47 1.67
C ALA A 82 1.55 -14.72 2.55
N MET A 83 0.99 -14.70 3.76
CA MET A 83 0.96 -15.85 4.67
C MET A 83 0.22 -17.04 4.05
N LYS A 84 -0.98 -16.84 3.51
CA LYS A 84 -1.74 -17.91 2.83
C LYS A 84 -0.98 -18.51 1.65
N SER A 85 -0.26 -17.71 0.88
CA SER A 85 0.57 -18.19 -0.22
C SER A 85 1.74 -19.05 0.29
N PHE A 86 2.38 -18.63 1.38
CA PHE A 86 3.46 -19.41 2.02
C PHE A 86 2.95 -20.70 2.61
N MET A 87 1.81 -20.69 3.31
CA MET A 87 1.19 -21.89 3.86
C MET A 87 0.73 -22.89 2.80
N LYS A 88 0.27 -22.40 1.64
CA LYS A 88 -0.02 -23.27 0.49
C LYS A 88 1.23 -24.01 0.01
N PHE A 89 2.36 -23.33 -0.08
CA PHE A 89 3.65 -23.96 -0.38
C PHE A 89 4.03 -25.01 0.67
N ARG A 90 3.85 -24.69 1.94
CA ARG A 90 4.13 -25.58 3.08
C ARG A 90 3.11 -26.70 3.27
N LYS A 91 2.12 -26.86 2.38
CA LYS A 91 1.02 -27.83 2.50
C LYS A 91 0.27 -27.74 3.84
N GLN A 92 0.06 -26.52 4.32
CA GLN A 92 -0.54 -26.16 5.62
C GLN A 92 0.26 -26.59 6.86
N GLN A 93 1.50 -27.00 6.70
CA GLN A 93 2.41 -27.24 7.83
C GLN A 93 3.12 -25.94 8.21
N ASP A 94 2.91 -25.49 9.42
CA ASP A 94 3.56 -24.27 9.93
C ASP A 94 5.06 -24.54 10.18
N ILE A 95 5.80 -23.50 10.49
CA ILE A 95 7.25 -23.57 10.74
C ILE A 95 7.59 -22.70 11.94
N LEU A 96 8.46 -23.15 12.79
CA LEU A 96 8.98 -22.36 13.89
C LEU A 96 9.81 -21.18 13.33
N LEU A 97 9.67 -20.02 13.96
CA LEU A 97 10.36 -18.81 13.48
C LEU A 97 11.88 -18.99 13.40
N TYR A 98 12.47 -19.75 14.32
CA TYR A 98 13.90 -20.01 14.33
C TYR A 98 14.34 -21.03 13.27
N GLU A 99 13.42 -21.83 12.73
CA GLU A 99 13.70 -22.78 11.64
C GLU A 99 13.61 -22.16 10.26
N LEU A 100 13.01 -20.95 10.17
CA LEU A 100 12.91 -20.23 8.91
C LEU A 100 14.31 -19.78 8.49
N ASP A 101 14.86 -20.43 7.50
CA ASP A 101 16.18 -20.17 6.95
C ASP A 101 16.15 -19.82 5.46
N GLU A 102 17.32 -19.60 4.89
CA GLU A 102 17.48 -19.23 3.49
C GLU A 102 17.06 -20.37 2.53
N LEU A 103 17.23 -21.63 2.93
CA LEU A 103 16.84 -22.79 2.12
C LEU A 103 15.32 -22.85 1.97
N VAL A 104 14.57 -22.67 3.05
CA VAL A 104 13.10 -22.65 3.03
C VAL A 104 12.58 -21.49 2.17
N VAL A 105 13.18 -20.29 2.32
CA VAL A 105 12.78 -19.12 1.54
C VAL A 105 13.13 -19.29 0.06
N GLY A 106 14.31 -19.84 -0.25
CA GLY A 106 14.73 -20.15 -1.63
C GLY A 106 13.82 -21.19 -2.30
N ALA A 107 13.44 -22.24 -1.58
CA ALA A 107 12.49 -23.24 -2.06
C ALA A 107 11.10 -22.63 -2.34
N TYR A 108 10.64 -21.72 -1.47
CA TYR A 108 9.39 -20.98 -1.69
C TYR A 108 9.48 -20.05 -2.90
N GLU A 109 10.60 -19.35 -3.09
CA GLU A 109 10.80 -18.51 -4.29
C GLU A 109 10.73 -19.35 -5.57
N SER A 110 11.39 -20.50 -5.59
CA SER A 110 11.37 -21.46 -6.70
C SER A 110 9.96 -21.97 -6.97
N TYR A 111 9.21 -22.32 -5.93
CA TYR A 111 7.80 -22.72 -6.04
C TYR A 111 6.96 -21.61 -6.71
N LEU A 112 7.12 -20.35 -6.30
CA LEU A 112 6.38 -19.23 -6.90
C LEU A 112 6.75 -19.02 -8.38
N LYS A 113 8.01 -19.22 -8.76
CA LYS A 113 8.47 -19.19 -10.16
C LYS A 113 7.81 -20.31 -10.97
N HIS A 114 7.76 -21.53 -10.45
CA HIS A 114 7.10 -22.67 -11.09
C HIS A 114 5.57 -22.47 -11.25
N GLN A 115 4.95 -21.69 -10.33
CA GLN A 115 3.54 -21.29 -10.50
C GLN A 115 3.34 -20.21 -11.57
N GLY A 116 4.38 -19.79 -12.29
CA GLY A 116 4.31 -18.78 -13.34
C GLY A 116 4.06 -17.35 -12.83
N LEU A 117 4.35 -17.06 -11.58
CA LEU A 117 4.16 -15.71 -11.04
C LEU A 117 5.22 -14.75 -11.54
N THR A 118 4.81 -13.49 -11.78
CA THR A 118 5.74 -12.44 -12.18
C THR A 118 6.72 -12.11 -11.05
N LEU A 119 7.94 -11.68 -11.40
CA LEU A 119 8.98 -11.29 -10.45
C LEU A 119 8.49 -10.21 -9.46
N ASN A 120 7.64 -9.28 -9.90
CA ASN A 120 7.05 -8.28 -8.99
C ASN A 120 6.09 -8.88 -7.97
N THR A 121 5.36 -9.93 -8.34
CA THR A 121 4.49 -10.67 -7.41
C THR A 121 5.32 -11.47 -6.41
N ILE A 122 6.37 -12.14 -6.88
CA ILE A 122 7.32 -12.86 -6.02
C ILE A 122 7.96 -11.88 -5.02
N SER A 123 8.52 -10.78 -5.50
CA SER A 123 9.08 -9.72 -4.66
C SER A 123 8.08 -9.17 -3.64
N PHE A 124 6.81 -9.05 -4.02
CA PHE A 124 5.76 -8.62 -3.10
C PHE A 124 5.61 -9.61 -1.94
N TYR A 125 5.51 -10.91 -2.19
CA TYR A 125 5.42 -11.92 -1.14
C TYR A 125 6.68 -11.94 -0.27
N MET A 126 7.85 -11.96 -0.88
CA MET A 126 9.14 -11.96 -0.14
C MET A 126 9.26 -10.76 0.80
N ARG A 127 8.94 -9.56 0.33
CA ARG A 127 8.98 -8.34 1.18
C ARG A 127 7.99 -8.40 2.34
N ARG A 128 6.82 -9.01 2.17
CA ARG A 128 5.82 -9.12 3.25
C ARG A 128 6.25 -10.12 4.31
N LEU A 129 6.69 -11.31 3.89
CA LEU A 129 7.19 -12.32 4.81
C LEU A 129 8.43 -11.82 5.55
N ARG A 130 9.38 -11.15 4.85
CA ARG A 130 10.55 -10.53 5.48
C ARG A 130 10.17 -9.49 6.52
N ALA A 131 9.16 -8.65 6.24
CA ALA A 131 8.72 -7.64 7.20
C ALA A 131 8.15 -8.29 8.48
N ILE A 132 7.36 -9.35 8.34
CA ILE A 132 6.82 -10.12 9.49
C ILE A 132 7.98 -10.75 10.28
N TYR A 133 8.90 -11.43 9.61
CA TYR A 133 10.07 -12.05 10.24
C TYR A 133 10.93 -11.03 10.98
N ASN A 134 11.26 -9.91 10.36
CA ASN A 134 12.08 -8.85 11.00
C ASN A 134 11.39 -8.26 12.24
N CYS A 135 10.06 -8.15 12.25
CA CYS A 135 9.32 -7.77 13.45
C CYS A 135 9.47 -8.83 14.55
N ALA A 136 9.37 -10.11 14.18
CA ALA A 136 9.55 -11.22 15.13
C ALA A 136 10.95 -11.24 15.75
N VAL A 137 12.00 -11.11 14.93
CA VAL A 137 13.40 -11.03 15.41
C VAL A 137 13.54 -9.92 16.44
N LYS A 138 12.99 -8.73 16.15
CA LYS A 138 13.07 -7.57 17.03
C LYS A 138 12.24 -7.74 18.33
N GLU A 139 11.00 -8.23 18.22
CA GLU A 139 10.09 -8.32 19.37
C GLU A 139 10.36 -9.49 20.28
N LEU A 140 10.76 -10.63 19.71
CA LEU A 140 10.98 -11.87 20.43
C LEU A 140 12.47 -12.08 20.81
N ALA A 141 13.35 -11.17 20.38
CA ALA A 141 14.80 -11.26 20.58
C ALA A 141 15.39 -12.62 20.14
N ILE A 142 14.84 -13.22 19.07
CA ILE A 142 15.37 -14.45 18.47
C ILE A 142 16.57 -14.13 17.57
N PRO A 143 17.53 -15.07 17.39
CA PRO A 143 18.67 -14.88 16.49
C PRO A 143 18.20 -14.63 15.04
N ASP A 144 18.74 -13.58 14.40
CA ASP A 144 18.45 -13.31 12.99
C ASP A 144 19.27 -14.21 12.06
N ARG A 145 18.63 -15.23 11.48
CA ARG A 145 19.21 -16.14 10.50
C ARG A 145 19.24 -15.56 9.08
N LYS A 146 18.78 -14.32 8.88
CA LYS A 146 18.73 -13.62 7.58
C LYS A 146 18.10 -14.42 6.44
N PRO A 147 16.96 -15.10 6.64
CA PRO A 147 16.40 -16.04 5.66
C PRO A 147 16.06 -15.42 4.31
N PHE A 148 15.95 -14.11 4.23
CA PHE A 148 15.63 -13.36 3.00
C PHE A 148 16.86 -12.67 2.39
N ALA A 149 18.09 -13.07 2.74
CA ALA A 149 19.32 -12.40 2.27
C ALA A 149 19.42 -12.41 0.74
N THR A 150 19.19 -13.57 0.12
CA THR A 150 19.27 -13.79 -1.34
C THR A 150 17.93 -13.65 -2.06
N ALA A 151 16.81 -13.59 -1.32
CA ALA A 151 15.46 -13.54 -1.88
C ALA A 151 15.25 -12.33 -2.80
N PHE A 152 14.54 -12.53 -3.90
CA PHE A 152 14.22 -11.46 -4.83
C PHE A 152 13.21 -10.47 -4.21
N THR A 153 13.72 -9.33 -3.78
CA THR A 153 12.91 -8.24 -3.15
C THR A 153 12.94 -6.94 -3.98
N ARG A 154 13.55 -6.96 -5.16
CA ARG A 154 13.65 -5.82 -6.07
C ARG A 154 12.35 -5.62 -6.86
N THR A 155 12.23 -4.48 -7.55
CA THR A 155 11.13 -4.19 -8.47
C THR A 155 11.63 -4.24 -9.90
N THR A 156 10.94 -4.97 -10.77
CA THR A 156 11.19 -4.95 -12.21
C THR A 156 10.34 -3.88 -12.89
N LYS A 157 10.82 -3.39 -14.03
CA LYS A 157 10.07 -2.42 -14.84
C LYS A 157 8.73 -3.06 -15.27
N THR A 158 7.65 -2.29 -15.16
CA THR A 158 6.32 -2.68 -15.66
C THR A 158 6.00 -1.91 -16.93
N CYS A 159 5.24 -2.54 -17.83
CA CYS A 159 4.76 -1.89 -19.04
C CYS A 159 3.93 -0.64 -18.71
N LYS A 160 4.02 0.37 -19.60
CA LYS A 160 3.18 1.58 -19.53
C LYS A 160 1.70 1.18 -19.61
N ARG A 161 0.88 1.81 -18.77
CA ARG A 161 -0.55 1.58 -18.74
C ARG A 161 -1.36 2.86 -19.04
N ALA A 162 -0.72 3.84 -19.65
CA ALA A 162 -1.39 5.08 -20.06
C ALA A 162 -2.02 4.92 -21.43
N ILE A 163 -3.19 5.51 -21.63
CA ILE A 163 -3.83 5.64 -22.93
C ILE A 163 -3.77 7.09 -23.41
N SER A 164 -3.75 7.28 -24.74
CA SER A 164 -3.67 8.58 -25.37
C SER A 164 -4.94 9.42 -25.15
N GLN A 165 -4.84 10.74 -25.35
CA GLN A 165 -5.99 11.62 -25.31
C GLN A 165 -7.05 11.25 -26.37
N LYS A 166 -6.62 10.71 -27.53
CA LYS A 166 -7.53 10.21 -28.57
C LYS A 166 -8.37 9.05 -28.04
N ALA A 167 -7.75 8.06 -27.39
CA ALA A 167 -8.45 6.93 -26.81
C ALA A 167 -9.41 7.36 -25.66
N ILE A 168 -9.02 8.38 -24.87
CA ILE A 168 -9.93 8.92 -23.83
C ILE A 168 -11.16 9.58 -24.46
N ARG A 169 -11.00 10.32 -25.57
CA ARG A 169 -12.12 10.90 -26.31
C ARG A 169 -13.03 9.81 -26.89
N GLN A 170 -12.45 8.78 -27.49
CA GLN A 170 -13.23 7.62 -27.99
C GLN A 170 -14.02 6.95 -26.86
N LEU A 171 -13.39 6.74 -25.71
CA LEU A 171 -14.08 6.20 -24.52
C LEU A 171 -15.26 7.09 -24.07
N ALA A 172 -15.06 8.40 -24.05
CA ALA A 172 -16.09 9.37 -23.66
C ALA A 172 -17.30 9.37 -24.62
N GLN A 173 -17.06 9.14 -25.91
CA GLN A 173 -18.08 9.17 -26.96
C GLN A 173 -18.82 7.83 -27.14
N LEU A 174 -18.39 6.74 -26.43
CA LEU A 174 -19.08 5.46 -26.54
C LEU A 174 -20.56 5.57 -26.15
N LYS A 175 -21.42 5.13 -27.05
CA LYS A 175 -22.85 4.93 -26.73
C LYS A 175 -22.98 3.60 -25.98
N LEU A 176 -23.40 3.67 -24.74
CA LEU A 176 -23.50 2.52 -23.84
C LEU A 176 -24.93 2.40 -23.32
N GLU A 177 -25.49 1.21 -23.44
CA GLU A 177 -26.89 0.95 -23.10
C GLU A 177 -27.11 0.63 -21.61
N THR A 178 -26.11 0.00 -20.97
CA THR A 178 -26.28 -0.49 -19.61
C THR A 178 -25.70 0.46 -18.56
N TYR A 179 -26.44 0.66 -17.47
CA TYR A 179 -26.03 1.48 -16.33
C TYR A 179 -24.59 1.19 -15.84
N ASN A 180 -24.24 -0.08 -15.67
CA ASN A 180 -22.91 -0.46 -15.19
C ASN A 180 -21.78 -0.08 -16.16
N ARG A 181 -22.02 -0.12 -17.47
CA ARG A 181 -21.04 0.32 -18.47
C ARG A 181 -20.91 1.84 -18.48
N GLN A 182 -22.03 2.56 -18.42
CA GLN A 182 -22.03 4.02 -18.30
C GLN A 182 -21.30 4.45 -17.04
N LEU A 183 -21.65 3.90 -15.88
CA LEU A 183 -21.00 4.20 -14.60
C LEU A 183 -19.48 3.94 -14.64
N ALA A 184 -19.05 2.82 -15.20
CA ALA A 184 -17.63 2.48 -15.27
C ALA A 184 -16.86 3.47 -16.16
N ARG A 185 -17.41 3.84 -17.35
CA ARG A 185 -16.86 4.86 -18.24
C ARG A 185 -16.76 6.20 -17.50
N ASP A 186 -17.85 6.63 -16.90
CA ASP A 186 -17.97 7.96 -16.30
C ASP A 186 -17.09 8.11 -15.06
N LEU A 187 -16.94 7.07 -14.24
CA LEU A 187 -16.00 7.08 -13.13
C LEU A 187 -14.54 7.10 -13.60
N PHE A 188 -14.22 6.44 -14.71
CA PHE A 188 -12.90 6.55 -15.33
C PHE A 188 -12.62 7.98 -15.79
N LEU A 189 -13.58 8.61 -16.47
CA LEU A 189 -13.49 10.01 -16.91
C LEU A 189 -13.43 10.97 -15.73
N PHE A 190 -14.23 10.75 -14.69
CA PHE A 190 -14.18 11.54 -13.46
C PHE A 190 -12.80 11.46 -12.81
N SER A 191 -12.23 10.26 -12.72
CA SER A 191 -10.86 10.10 -12.25
C SER A 191 -9.86 10.89 -13.08
N TYR A 192 -9.99 10.86 -14.41
CA TYR A 192 -9.12 11.60 -15.31
C TYR A 192 -9.30 13.12 -15.13
N TYR A 193 -10.53 13.62 -15.07
CA TYR A 193 -10.84 15.06 -14.87
C TYR A 193 -10.36 15.58 -13.51
N THR A 194 -10.33 14.71 -12.50
CA THR A 194 -9.85 15.02 -11.15
C THR A 194 -8.36 14.68 -10.95
N ARG A 195 -7.54 14.82 -12.00
CA ARG A 195 -6.08 14.64 -11.99
C ARG A 195 -5.65 13.23 -11.56
N GLY A 196 -6.41 12.22 -11.97
CA GLY A 196 -6.13 10.82 -11.64
C GLY A 196 -6.48 10.46 -10.20
N MET A 197 -7.56 11.00 -9.65
CA MET A 197 -8.07 10.64 -8.33
C MET A 197 -8.32 9.14 -8.24
N SER A 198 -7.91 8.53 -7.13
CA SER A 198 -8.08 7.08 -6.95
C SER A 198 -9.56 6.71 -6.74
N PHE A 199 -9.96 5.51 -7.16
CA PHE A 199 -11.35 5.05 -6.94
C PHE A 199 -11.76 5.12 -5.47
N VAL A 200 -10.83 4.84 -4.55
CA VAL A 200 -11.11 4.89 -3.10
C VAL A 200 -11.45 6.31 -2.65
N ASP A 201 -10.74 7.31 -3.19
CA ASP A 201 -11.02 8.71 -2.88
C ASP A 201 -12.34 9.14 -3.52
N ILE A 202 -12.59 8.82 -4.81
CA ILE A 202 -13.85 9.13 -5.51
C ILE A 202 -15.06 8.57 -4.76
N ALA A 203 -15.00 7.29 -4.37
CA ALA A 203 -16.11 6.64 -3.70
C ALA A 203 -16.43 7.23 -2.31
N CYS A 204 -15.46 7.87 -1.68
CA CYS A 204 -15.60 8.49 -0.37
C CYS A 204 -15.78 10.01 -0.41
N LEU A 205 -15.92 10.61 -1.60
CA LEU A 205 -16.24 12.04 -1.69
C LEU A 205 -17.62 12.30 -1.09
N GLU A 206 -17.72 13.39 -0.35
CA GLU A 206 -18.95 13.90 0.20
C GLU A 206 -19.38 15.21 -0.54
N LYS A 207 -20.65 15.54 -0.52
CA LYS A 207 -21.16 16.80 -1.09
C LYS A 207 -20.45 18.01 -0.48
N SER A 208 -20.08 17.93 0.80
CA SER A 208 -19.32 18.95 1.52
C SER A 208 -17.90 19.18 1.01
N ASN A 209 -17.36 18.28 0.18
CA ASN A 209 -16.07 18.48 -0.45
C ASN A 209 -16.10 19.52 -1.58
N ILE A 210 -17.28 19.87 -2.10
CA ILE A 210 -17.42 20.94 -3.11
C ILE A 210 -17.68 22.26 -2.38
N ARG A 211 -16.73 23.20 -2.49
CA ARG A 211 -16.82 24.53 -1.84
C ARG A 211 -16.24 25.60 -2.75
N ASN A 212 -16.96 26.71 -2.89
CA ASN A 212 -16.51 27.90 -3.62
C ASN A 212 -15.94 27.58 -5.02
N GLY A 213 -16.61 26.70 -5.78
CA GLY A 213 -16.17 26.31 -7.12
C GLY A 213 -14.97 25.38 -7.17
N TYR A 214 -14.60 24.76 -6.05
CA TYR A 214 -13.50 23.80 -5.96
C TYR A 214 -13.93 22.51 -5.28
N LEU A 215 -13.36 21.41 -5.73
CA LEU A 215 -13.35 20.13 -5.03
C LEU A 215 -12.12 20.09 -4.11
N ILE A 216 -12.35 20.02 -2.80
CA ILE A 216 -11.31 20.00 -1.76
C ILE A 216 -11.44 18.70 -0.98
N TYR A 217 -10.39 17.87 -0.99
CA TYR A 217 -10.41 16.61 -0.29
C TYR A 217 -9.02 16.21 0.20
N LYS A 218 -8.96 15.41 1.28
CA LYS A 218 -7.73 14.78 1.76
C LYS A 218 -7.57 13.41 1.13
N ARG A 219 -6.45 13.20 0.45
CA ARG A 219 -6.11 11.93 -0.17
C ARG A 219 -5.93 10.85 0.90
N ARG A 220 -6.73 9.79 0.86
CA ARG A 220 -6.74 8.75 1.91
C ARG A 220 -5.41 8.00 2.09
N LYS A 221 -4.61 7.91 1.03
CA LYS A 221 -3.32 7.20 1.08
C LYS A 221 -2.20 8.02 1.71
N THR A 222 -2.18 9.33 1.50
CA THR A 222 -1.05 10.21 1.87
C THR A 222 -1.42 11.29 2.88
N GLY A 223 -2.73 11.50 3.13
CA GLY A 223 -3.21 12.57 3.99
C GLY A 223 -3.11 13.98 3.38
N GLN A 224 -2.54 14.11 2.18
CA GLN A 224 -2.36 15.40 1.52
C GLN A 224 -3.72 15.95 1.08
N GLU A 225 -3.95 17.25 1.35
CA GLU A 225 -5.11 17.97 0.87
C GLU A 225 -4.88 18.42 -0.58
N LEU A 226 -5.88 18.18 -1.41
CA LEU A 226 -5.86 18.55 -2.82
C LEU A 226 -7.05 19.45 -3.12
N LYS A 227 -6.78 20.53 -3.88
CA LYS A 227 -7.77 21.49 -4.35
C LYS A 227 -7.84 21.45 -5.87
N ILE A 228 -9.01 21.13 -6.43
CA ILE A 228 -9.25 20.95 -7.85
C ILE A 228 -10.39 21.88 -8.26
N ALA A 229 -10.19 22.71 -9.27
CA ALA A 229 -11.26 23.56 -9.81
C ALA A 229 -12.40 22.68 -10.33
N TRP A 230 -13.61 22.95 -9.85
CA TRP A 230 -14.80 22.23 -10.27
C TRP A 230 -15.20 22.64 -11.68
N ARG A 231 -15.55 21.67 -12.51
CA ARG A 231 -15.90 21.90 -13.92
C ARG A 231 -17.24 21.24 -14.25
N GLN A 232 -17.92 21.77 -15.24
CA GLN A 232 -19.24 21.27 -15.69
C GLN A 232 -19.17 19.78 -16.05
N SER A 233 -18.11 19.32 -16.72
CA SER A 233 -17.91 17.91 -17.05
C SER A 233 -17.86 16.97 -15.84
N MET A 234 -17.47 17.47 -14.67
CA MET A 234 -17.52 16.71 -13.41
C MET A 234 -18.94 16.75 -12.84
N GLN A 235 -19.60 17.90 -12.89
CA GLN A 235 -20.99 18.07 -12.45
C GLN A 235 -21.94 17.15 -13.23
N ASP A 236 -21.82 17.11 -14.55
CA ASP A 236 -22.63 16.26 -15.42
C ASP A 236 -22.55 14.77 -15.04
N ILE A 237 -21.40 14.32 -14.53
CA ILE A 237 -21.23 12.96 -14.03
C ILE A 237 -21.94 12.80 -12.68
N VAL A 238 -21.78 13.75 -11.77
CA VAL A 238 -22.42 13.69 -10.45
C VAL A 238 -23.94 13.67 -10.58
N ASP A 239 -24.50 14.47 -11.46
CA ASP A 239 -25.95 14.56 -11.68
C ASP A 239 -26.55 13.26 -12.22
N ARG A 240 -25.77 12.47 -12.99
CA ARG A 240 -26.20 11.14 -13.47
C ARG A 240 -26.21 10.07 -12.40
N TYR A 241 -25.41 10.23 -11.35
CA TYR A 241 -25.24 9.21 -10.28
C TYR A 241 -25.48 9.83 -8.91
N PRO A 242 -26.72 10.21 -8.60
CA PRO A 242 -27.05 10.88 -7.34
C PRO A 242 -26.73 10.00 -6.13
N SER A 243 -26.42 10.66 -5.03
CA SER A 243 -26.15 10.03 -3.73
C SER A 243 -27.26 9.08 -3.30
N LEU A 244 -26.91 7.90 -2.78
CA LEU A 244 -27.86 6.95 -2.24
C LEU A 244 -28.24 7.26 -0.79
N ASP A 245 -27.35 7.90 -0.04
CA ASP A 245 -27.49 8.17 1.40
C ASP A 245 -27.55 9.68 1.74
N GLY A 246 -27.63 10.53 0.73
CA GLY A 246 -27.65 11.98 0.89
C GLY A 246 -26.31 12.62 1.28
N LYS A 247 -25.35 11.85 1.76
CA LYS A 247 -24.04 12.31 2.25
C LYS A 247 -22.95 12.24 1.18
N HIS A 248 -22.78 11.07 0.56
CA HIS A 248 -21.77 10.87 -0.47
C HIS A 248 -22.07 11.70 -1.71
N LEU A 249 -21.03 12.10 -2.44
CA LEU A 249 -21.18 12.88 -3.67
C LEU A 249 -21.78 12.05 -4.80
N LEU A 250 -21.39 10.79 -4.92
CA LEU A 250 -21.78 9.86 -5.98
C LEU A 250 -22.49 8.65 -5.37
N GLY A 251 -23.48 8.11 -6.08
CA GLY A 251 -24.24 6.91 -5.69
C GLY A 251 -23.44 5.60 -5.81
N ILE A 252 -22.24 5.56 -5.24
CA ILE A 252 -21.34 4.40 -5.23
C ILE A 252 -21.46 3.64 -3.92
N LEU A 253 -21.55 4.36 -2.82
CA LEU A 253 -21.64 3.84 -1.46
C LEU A 253 -22.96 4.26 -0.82
N ASP A 254 -23.42 3.42 0.10
CA ASP A 254 -24.64 3.65 0.87
C ASP A 254 -24.37 3.33 2.35
N ASN A 255 -24.53 4.34 3.22
CA ASN A 255 -24.35 4.19 4.66
C ASN A 255 -25.48 3.36 5.31
N HIS A 256 -26.62 3.21 4.65
CA HIS A 256 -27.79 2.49 5.14
C HIS A 256 -27.81 1.00 4.72
N ALA A 257 -26.87 0.60 3.85
CA ALA A 257 -26.79 -0.79 3.41
C ALA A 257 -26.19 -1.70 4.49
N GLU A 258 -26.64 -2.96 4.53
CA GLU A 258 -26.15 -3.98 5.48
C GLU A 258 -24.63 -4.21 5.39
N LYS A 259 -24.06 -4.11 4.17
CA LYS A 259 -22.62 -4.29 3.95
C LYS A 259 -21.85 -3.05 4.38
N SER A 260 -20.75 -3.25 5.10
CA SER A 260 -19.86 -2.15 5.47
C SER A 260 -19.38 -1.37 4.24
N LEU A 261 -19.11 -0.07 4.39
CA LEU A 261 -18.58 0.79 3.32
C LEU A 261 -17.28 0.23 2.70
N ARG A 262 -16.49 -0.49 3.49
CA ARG A 262 -15.27 -1.16 3.01
C ARG A 262 -15.60 -2.29 2.04
N GLN A 263 -16.57 -3.13 2.38
CA GLN A 263 -17.01 -4.24 1.53
C GLN A 263 -17.68 -3.74 0.24
N GLN A 264 -18.55 -2.72 0.36
CA GLN A 264 -19.18 -2.09 -0.79
C GLN A 264 -18.12 -1.51 -1.75
N ARG A 265 -17.17 -0.75 -1.23
CA ARG A 265 -16.08 -0.15 -2.00
C ARG A 265 -15.24 -1.19 -2.74
N HIS A 266 -14.86 -2.28 -2.06
CA HIS A 266 -14.12 -3.36 -2.69
C HIS A 266 -14.91 -4.01 -3.82
N TYR A 267 -16.17 -4.37 -3.57
CA TYR A 267 -17.05 -4.97 -4.57
C TYR A 267 -17.26 -4.07 -5.78
N ARG A 268 -17.59 -2.79 -5.54
CA ARG A 268 -17.77 -1.80 -6.61
C ARG A 268 -16.51 -1.61 -7.45
N GLN A 269 -15.34 -1.53 -6.82
CA GLN A 269 -14.06 -1.42 -7.53
C GLN A 269 -13.78 -2.63 -8.44
N CYS A 270 -14.05 -3.84 -7.95
CA CYS A 270 -13.90 -5.06 -8.75
C CYS A 270 -14.86 -5.06 -9.95
N LEU A 271 -16.12 -4.72 -9.74
CA LEU A 271 -17.14 -4.65 -10.80
C LEU A 271 -16.77 -3.61 -11.86
N ILE A 272 -16.39 -2.40 -11.44
CA ILE A 272 -15.99 -1.33 -12.35
C ILE A 272 -14.77 -1.73 -13.17
N ASN A 273 -13.73 -2.29 -12.55
CA ASN A 273 -12.53 -2.73 -13.27
C ASN A 273 -12.85 -3.87 -14.25
N LYS A 274 -13.74 -4.82 -13.87
CA LYS A 274 -14.20 -5.88 -14.78
C LYS A 274 -14.95 -5.31 -15.99
N THR A 275 -15.74 -4.26 -15.77
CA THR A 275 -16.50 -3.58 -16.83
C THR A 275 -15.56 -2.77 -17.72
N LEU A 276 -14.62 -1.99 -17.14
CA LEU A 276 -13.61 -1.23 -17.89
C LEU A 276 -12.76 -2.13 -18.79
N LYS A 277 -12.40 -3.33 -18.32
CA LYS A 277 -11.72 -4.34 -19.15
C LYS A 277 -12.52 -4.75 -20.39
N LYS A 278 -13.86 -4.75 -20.32
CA LYS A 278 -14.71 -5.01 -21.49
C LYS A 278 -14.77 -3.78 -22.40
N LEU A 279 -14.80 -2.58 -21.83
CA LEU A 279 -14.83 -1.33 -22.61
C LEU A 279 -13.54 -1.10 -23.39
N SER A 280 -12.37 -1.54 -22.89
CA SER A 280 -11.10 -1.42 -23.64
C SER A 280 -11.15 -2.09 -25.03
N ARG A 281 -11.92 -3.16 -25.15
CA ARG A 281 -12.09 -3.87 -26.43
C ARG A 281 -12.97 -3.12 -27.45
N LEU A 282 -13.78 -2.17 -26.97
CA LEU A 282 -14.67 -1.38 -27.84
C LEU A 282 -13.98 -0.13 -28.44
N ILE A 283 -12.85 0.26 -27.92
CA ILE A 283 -12.06 1.41 -28.39
C ILE A 283 -10.72 0.99 -28.99
N ASP A 284 -10.56 -0.30 -29.27
CA ASP A 284 -9.40 -0.90 -29.94
C ASP A 284 -8.05 -0.46 -29.36
N ILE A 285 -7.86 -0.71 -28.06
CA ILE A 285 -6.59 -0.47 -27.35
C ILE A 285 -6.07 -1.75 -26.72
N ASP A 286 -4.77 -1.98 -26.83
CA ASP A 286 -4.07 -3.14 -26.24
C ASP A 286 -4.02 -3.11 -24.72
N ILE A 287 -4.31 -1.94 -24.12
CA ILE A 287 -4.21 -1.73 -22.70
C ILE A 287 -5.52 -2.10 -22.00
N THR A 288 -5.45 -3.02 -21.05
CA THR A 288 -6.60 -3.34 -20.20
C THR A 288 -6.93 -2.13 -19.29
N LEU A 289 -8.10 -1.52 -19.51
CA LEU A 289 -8.58 -0.41 -18.70
C LEU A 289 -8.89 -0.84 -17.27
N THR A 290 -8.45 -0.02 -16.34
CA THR A 290 -8.81 -0.06 -14.91
C THR A 290 -8.87 1.37 -14.40
N MET A 291 -9.44 1.61 -13.23
CA MET A 291 -9.44 2.94 -12.61
C MET A 291 -8.01 3.50 -12.43
N TYR A 292 -7.02 2.62 -12.28
CA TYR A 292 -5.62 3.04 -12.15
C TYR A 292 -5.02 3.56 -13.47
N VAL A 293 -5.52 3.07 -14.60
CA VAL A 293 -5.10 3.55 -15.94
C VAL A 293 -5.47 5.02 -16.14
N ALA A 294 -6.64 5.49 -15.62
CA ALA A 294 -7.01 6.90 -15.69
C ALA A 294 -5.94 7.80 -15.06
N ARG A 295 -5.40 7.40 -13.90
CA ARG A 295 -4.33 8.12 -13.22
C ARG A 295 -3.01 8.13 -14.00
N HIS A 296 -2.63 6.99 -14.58
CA HIS A 296 -1.45 6.90 -15.43
C HIS A 296 -1.60 7.78 -16.67
N SER A 297 -2.76 7.73 -17.31
CA SER A 297 -3.03 8.50 -18.52
C SER A 297 -3.01 10.02 -18.27
N TRP A 298 -3.59 10.46 -17.13
CA TRP A 298 -3.52 11.87 -16.78
C TRP A 298 -2.07 12.35 -16.62
N ALA A 299 -1.26 11.60 -15.86
CA ALA A 299 0.14 11.96 -15.64
C ALA A 299 0.99 11.94 -16.92
N THR A 300 0.80 10.91 -17.76
CA THR A 300 1.54 10.78 -19.03
C THR A 300 1.12 11.88 -20.01
N ASN A 301 -0.19 12.11 -20.19
CA ASN A 301 -0.69 13.15 -21.09
C ASN A 301 -0.31 14.57 -20.59
N ALA A 302 -0.21 14.80 -19.29
CA ALA A 302 0.31 16.07 -18.75
C ALA A 302 1.79 16.25 -19.10
N LYS A 303 2.60 15.19 -18.98
CA LYS A 303 4.00 15.23 -19.37
C LYS A 303 4.18 15.47 -20.87
N GLU A 304 3.38 14.82 -21.72
CA GLU A 304 3.36 15.04 -23.18
C GLU A 304 3.00 16.48 -23.57
N LYS A 305 2.35 17.20 -22.65
CA LYS A 305 2.08 18.64 -22.75
C LYS A 305 3.13 19.51 -22.07
N ASN A 306 4.31 18.97 -21.81
CA ASN A 306 5.44 19.64 -21.18
C ASN A 306 5.14 20.23 -19.78
N VAL A 307 4.15 19.68 -19.05
CA VAL A 307 3.93 20.08 -17.66
C VAL A 307 5.09 19.58 -16.79
N PRO A 308 5.71 20.44 -15.97
CA PRO A 308 6.82 20.03 -15.09
C PRO A 308 6.44 18.88 -14.17
N VAL A 309 7.41 17.98 -13.91
CA VAL A 309 7.17 16.77 -13.08
C VAL A 309 6.79 17.13 -11.66
N SER A 310 7.34 18.21 -11.10
CA SER A 310 6.95 18.78 -9.81
C SER A 310 5.44 19.11 -9.77
N VAL A 311 4.94 19.85 -10.77
CA VAL A 311 3.54 20.21 -10.89
C VAL A 311 2.63 18.98 -11.04
N ILE A 312 3.07 17.97 -11.81
CA ILE A 312 2.36 16.69 -11.94
C ILE A 312 2.31 15.98 -10.57
N SER A 313 3.44 15.93 -9.87
CA SER A 313 3.58 15.30 -8.56
C SER A 313 2.62 15.90 -7.52
N ASP A 314 2.64 17.22 -7.40
CA ASP A 314 1.78 17.98 -6.48
C ASP A 314 0.30 17.81 -6.85
N SER A 315 -0.02 17.92 -8.15
CA SER A 315 -1.38 17.73 -8.67
C SER A 315 -1.95 16.34 -8.36
N MET A 316 -1.09 15.33 -8.28
CA MET A 316 -1.47 13.96 -7.96
C MET A 316 -1.42 13.65 -6.45
N GLY A 317 -0.94 14.55 -5.63
CA GLY A 317 -0.74 14.33 -4.20
C GLY A 317 0.29 13.24 -3.89
N HIS A 318 1.46 13.30 -4.52
CA HIS A 318 2.57 12.42 -4.21
C HIS A 318 3.52 13.09 -3.21
N ASN A 319 3.95 12.35 -2.19
CA ASN A 319 4.93 12.85 -1.22
C ASN A 319 6.36 12.94 -1.77
N SER A 320 6.60 12.46 -2.99
CA SER A 320 7.93 12.43 -3.63
C SER A 320 7.79 12.38 -5.14
N GLU A 321 8.56 13.21 -5.84
CA GLU A 321 8.68 13.21 -7.30
C GLU A 321 9.18 11.86 -7.84
N LYS A 322 10.02 11.13 -7.08
CA LYS A 322 10.44 9.77 -7.44
C LYS A 322 9.25 8.85 -7.71
N THR A 323 8.16 9.01 -6.95
CA THR A 323 6.92 8.27 -7.19
C THR A 323 6.29 8.64 -8.52
N THR A 324 6.30 9.92 -8.89
CA THR A 324 5.78 10.42 -10.17
C THR A 324 6.64 9.94 -11.33
N GLN A 325 7.95 9.98 -11.19
CA GLN A 325 8.88 9.49 -12.21
C GLN A 325 8.69 8.01 -12.57
N ILE A 326 8.23 7.18 -11.64
CA ILE A 326 7.89 5.77 -11.92
C ILE A 326 6.73 5.68 -12.94
N TYR A 327 5.77 6.60 -12.90
CA TYR A 327 4.67 6.68 -13.87
C TYR A 327 5.14 7.21 -15.23
N LEU A 328 6.10 8.12 -15.22
CA LEU A 328 6.54 8.91 -16.37
C LEU A 328 7.76 8.29 -17.09
N LYS A 329 8.12 7.05 -16.81
CA LYS A 329 9.31 6.40 -17.35
C LYS A 329 9.36 6.38 -18.87
N SER A 330 10.54 6.74 -19.33
CA SER A 330 11.07 6.97 -20.66
C SER A 330 10.57 8.27 -21.32
N ILE A 331 11.44 9.24 -21.38
CA ILE A 331 11.47 10.24 -22.44
C ILE A 331 11.53 9.43 -23.74
N ASN A 332 10.60 9.61 -24.66
CA ASN A 332 10.70 9.00 -25.97
C ASN A 332 11.96 9.56 -26.65
N ALA A 333 12.67 8.73 -27.42
CA ALA A 333 13.80 9.19 -28.23
C ALA A 333 13.39 10.43 -29.03
N ASP A 334 12.21 10.42 -29.64
CA ASP A 334 11.64 11.53 -30.39
C ASP A 334 11.58 12.86 -29.60
N GLN A 335 11.33 12.83 -28.28
CA GLN A 335 11.36 14.05 -27.46
C GLN A 335 12.76 14.55 -27.18
N ILE A 336 13.73 13.64 -27.10
CA ILE A 336 15.15 14.00 -26.98
C ILE A 336 15.61 14.65 -28.27
N ASP A 337 15.26 14.04 -29.40
CA ASP A 337 15.60 14.54 -30.72
C ASP A 337 14.98 15.90 -31.00
N GLN A 338 13.66 16.07 -30.73
CA GLN A 338 12.96 17.38 -30.82
C GLN A 338 13.62 18.44 -29.94
N THR A 339 14.01 18.09 -28.70
CA THR A 339 14.72 19.04 -27.84
C THR A 339 16.07 19.41 -28.38
N ASN A 340 16.80 18.44 -28.95
CA ASN A 340 18.08 18.66 -29.56
C ASN A 340 17.95 19.54 -30.82
N ASP A 341 16.94 19.31 -31.66
CA ASP A 341 16.64 20.14 -32.83
C ASP A 341 16.34 21.59 -32.43
N ILE A 342 15.57 21.82 -31.37
CA ILE A 342 15.32 23.18 -30.85
C ILE A 342 16.62 23.86 -30.41
N LEU A 343 17.52 23.12 -29.74
CA LEU A 343 18.81 23.66 -29.29
C LEU A 343 19.74 23.93 -30.46
N ILE A 344 19.75 23.07 -31.46
CA ILE A 344 20.57 23.27 -32.69
C ILE A 344 20.04 24.49 -33.46
N ASN A 345 18.73 24.58 -33.69
CA ASN A 345 18.14 25.70 -34.43
C ASN A 345 18.38 27.04 -33.71
N ALA A 346 18.38 27.08 -32.39
CA ALA A 346 18.66 28.29 -31.62
C ALA A 346 20.14 28.79 -31.75
N ILE A 347 21.03 27.97 -32.29
CA ILE A 347 22.45 28.34 -32.51
C ILE A 347 22.70 28.63 -33.99
N THR A 348 21.86 28.08 -34.88
CA THR A 348 22.04 28.17 -36.33
C THR A 348 21.19 29.27 -36.97
N GLU A 349 20.23 29.87 -36.24
CA GLU A 349 19.55 31.13 -36.54
C GLU A 349 20.33 32.33 -35.95
#